data_acd021c5a0f0f90d47a17bb75adfbebe
#
_entry.id   acd021c5a0f0f90d47a17bb75adfbebe
#
_cell.length_a   1.000
_cell.length_b   1.000
_cell.length_c   1.000
_cell.angle_alpha   90.00
_cell.angle_beta   90.00
_cell.angle_gamma   90.00
#
_symmetry.space_group_name_H-M   'P 1'
#
loop_
_entity.id
_entity.type
_entity.pdbx_description
1 polymer ?
#
loop_
_entity_poly.entity_id
_entity_poly.type
_entity_poly.pdbx_seq_one_letter_code
_entity_poly.pdbx_strand_id
1 'polypeptide(L)'
;MKKPVLAITMGDPAGIGPEVTVKALQYRDLWDKCIPIVVGDAYVLEDALRFSGFNRTIRSIGKPEEAVGEPGTIECVDLHALAPEKYQYGQVSAACGEAAFQYVVKAIEYAQAGRVAGVVT
;
A
#
# COMPACT_ATOMS: atom_id res chain seq x y z
N MET A 1 16.25 -5.04 -18.58
CA MET A 1 16.54 -5.04 -17.15
C MET A 1 15.24 -4.96 -16.36
N LYS A 2 15.07 -5.85 -15.40
CA LYS A 2 13.88 -5.82 -14.54
C LYS A 2 13.93 -4.61 -13.62
N LYS A 3 12.81 -3.90 -13.53
CA LYS A 3 12.69 -2.79 -12.57
C LYS A 3 12.60 -3.36 -11.15
N PRO A 4 13.20 -2.67 -10.18
CA PRO A 4 13.10 -3.12 -8.80
C PRO A 4 11.66 -2.97 -8.28
N VAL A 5 11.23 -3.92 -7.46
CA VAL A 5 9.96 -3.85 -6.76
C VAL A 5 10.19 -3.16 -5.43
N LEU A 6 9.46 -2.09 -5.15
CA LEU A 6 9.55 -1.37 -3.89
C LEU A 6 8.25 -1.53 -3.12
N ALA A 7 8.34 -1.90 -1.86
CA ALA A 7 7.20 -2.05 -0.97
C ALA A 7 6.98 -0.75 -0.20
N ILE A 8 5.80 -0.19 -0.32
CA ILE A 8 5.40 1.04 0.37
C ILE A 8 4.40 0.63 1.44
N THR A 9 4.71 0.88 2.71
CA THR A 9 3.76 0.59 3.78
C THR A 9 2.68 1.67 3.80
N MET A 10 1.42 1.25 3.93
CA MET A 10 0.28 2.17 3.89
C MET A 10 0.23 3.12 5.08
N GLY A 11 0.80 2.70 6.22
CA GLY A 11 0.71 3.47 7.45
C GLY A 11 -0.59 3.21 8.18
N ASP A 12 -0.87 4.01 9.19
CA ASP A 12 -2.09 3.86 10.01
C ASP A 12 -3.34 4.07 9.14
N PRO A 13 -4.24 3.07 9.05
CA PRO A 13 -5.44 3.19 8.22
C PRO A 13 -6.33 4.38 8.58
N ALA A 14 -6.36 4.78 9.85
CA ALA A 14 -7.17 5.91 10.30
C ALA A 14 -6.45 7.25 10.23
N GLY A 15 -5.15 7.25 9.87
CA GLY A 15 -4.33 8.45 9.78
C GLY A 15 -4.19 8.96 8.36
N ILE A 16 -3.15 9.75 8.13
CA ILE A 16 -2.89 10.38 6.83
C ILE A 16 -2.12 9.49 5.84
N GLY A 17 -1.59 8.35 6.33
CA GLY A 17 -0.76 7.47 5.51
C GLY A 17 -1.41 7.02 4.22
N PRO A 18 -2.65 6.51 4.24
CA PRO A 18 -3.33 6.09 3.01
C PRO A 18 -3.49 7.23 2.00
N GLU A 19 -3.83 8.43 2.47
CA GLU A 19 -3.98 9.59 1.60
C GLU A 19 -2.65 10.00 0.97
N VAL A 20 -1.58 10.04 1.76
CA VAL A 20 -0.24 10.35 1.27
C VAL A 20 0.20 9.31 0.24
N THR A 21 -0.08 8.04 0.51
CA THR A 21 0.27 6.93 -0.37
C THR A 21 -0.39 7.09 -1.74
N VAL A 22 -1.71 7.31 -1.77
CA VAL A 22 -2.41 7.44 -3.07
C VAL A 22 -1.99 8.71 -3.81
N LYS A 23 -1.67 9.78 -3.10
CA LYS A 23 -1.17 11.01 -3.73
C LYS A 23 0.20 10.79 -4.37
N ALA A 24 1.10 10.12 -3.68
CA ALA A 24 2.43 9.80 -4.21
C ALA A 24 2.35 8.93 -5.46
N LEU A 25 1.36 8.04 -5.53
CA LEU A 25 1.20 7.12 -6.65
C LEU A 25 0.43 7.73 -7.83
N GLN A 26 0.20 9.05 -7.84
CA GLN A 26 -0.33 9.75 -9.01
C GLN A 26 0.76 10.07 -10.05
N TYR A 27 2.02 10.01 -9.67
CA TYR A 27 3.15 10.35 -10.55
C TYR A 27 3.53 9.15 -11.40
N ARG A 28 3.12 9.16 -12.65
CA ARG A 28 3.31 8.02 -13.57
C ARG A 28 4.78 7.71 -13.85
N ASP A 29 5.66 8.71 -13.81
CA ASP A 29 7.10 8.51 -14.02
C ASP A 29 7.73 7.59 -12.98
N LEU A 30 7.09 7.40 -11.82
CA LEU A 30 7.58 6.46 -10.82
C LEU A 30 7.69 5.05 -11.41
N TRP A 31 6.72 4.67 -12.25
CA TRP A 31 6.70 3.34 -12.88
C TRP A 31 7.78 3.16 -13.96
N ASP A 32 8.41 4.24 -14.40
CA ASP A 32 9.57 4.14 -15.29
C ASP A 32 10.80 3.61 -14.55
N LYS A 33 10.86 3.82 -13.25
CA LYS A 33 12.04 3.51 -12.42
C LYS A 33 11.88 2.26 -11.56
N CYS A 34 10.66 1.93 -11.16
CA CYS A 34 10.40 0.82 -10.25
C CYS A 34 8.99 0.29 -10.45
N ILE A 35 8.72 -0.83 -9.78
CA ILE A 35 7.37 -1.36 -9.65
C ILE A 35 6.95 -1.11 -8.19
N PRO A 36 6.17 -0.06 -7.91
CA PRO A 36 5.72 0.20 -6.54
C PRO A 36 4.56 -0.73 -6.20
N ILE A 37 4.61 -1.31 -5.01
CA ILE A 37 3.48 -2.05 -4.44
C ILE A 37 3.20 -1.48 -3.06
N VAL A 38 1.93 -1.48 -2.68
CA VAL A 38 1.54 -1.02 -1.34
C VAL A 38 1.30 -2.26 -0.48
N VAL A 39 1.79 -2.25 0.74
CA VAL A 39 1.47 -3.26 1.74
C VAL A 39 0.46 -2.63 2.69
N GLY A 40 -0.77 -3.11 2.65
CA GLY A 40 -1.86 -2.49 3.41
C GLY A 40 -3.17 -3.26 3.28
N ASP A 41 -4.25 -2.52 3.44
CA ASP A 41 -5.61 -3.03 3.19
C ASP A 41 -6.22 -2.27 2.02
N ALA A 42 -6.63 -3.01 0.99
CA ALA A 42 -7.05 -2.40 -0.28
C ALA A 42 -8.28 -1.49 -0.10
N TYR A 43 -9.25 -1.87 0.73
CA TYR A 43 -10.45 -1.05 0.89
C TYR A 43 -10.14 0.32 1.51
N VAL A 44 -9.10 0.40 2.35
CA VAL A 44 -8.68 1.66 2.94
C VAL A 44 -8.09 2.57 1.86
N LEU A 45 -7.31 1.99 0.95
CA LEU A 45 -6.77 2.76 -0.18
C LEU A 45 -7.88 3.26 -1.10
N GLU A 46 -8.91 2.46 -1.32
CA GLU A 46 -10.07 2.87 -2.11
C GLU A 46 -10.78 4.06 -1.47
N ASP A 47 -10.95 4.05 -0.15
CA ASP A 47 -11.50 5.19 0.58
C ASP A 47 -10.62 6.43 0.41
N ALA A 48 -9.31 6.28 0.52
CA ALA A 48 -8.37 7.38 0.36
C ALA A 48 -8.46 8.01 -1.05
N LEU A 49 -8.65 7.18 -2.07
CA LEU A 49 -8.87 7.68 -3.43
C LEU A 49 -10.12 8.54 -3.51
N ARG A 50 -11.22 8.09 -2.88
CA ARG A 50 -12.47 8.85 -2.87
C ARG A 50 -12.30 10.19 -2.16
N PHE A 51 -11.66 10.20 -0.99
CA PHE A 51 -11.43 11.45 -0.24
C PHE A 51 -10.55 12.42 -1.02
N SER A 52 -9.58 11.91 -1.75
CA SER A 52 -8.61 12.73 -2.46
C SER A 52 -9.08 13.13 -3.85
N GLY A 53 -10.19 12.56 -4.32
CA GLY A 53 -10.72 12.87 -5.65
C GLY A 53 -9.92 12.28 -6.81
N PHE A 54 -9.10 11.29 -6.56
CA PHE A 54 -8.34 10.62 -7.60
C PHE A 54 -9.11 9.43 -8.18
N ASN A 55 -9.00 9.26 -9.48
CA ASN A 55 -9.65 8.16 -10.19
C ASN A 55 -8.58 7.17 -10.65
N ARG A 56 -8.31 6.17 -9.78
CA ARG A 56 -7.34 5.12 -10.05
C ARG A 56 -7.93 3.78 -9.68
N THR A 57 -7.36 2.71 -10.22
CA THR A 57 -7.77 1.34 -9.92
C THR A 57 -6.84 0.76 -8.85
N ILE A 58 -7.43 0.16 -7.82
CA ILE A 58 -6.69 -0.63 -6.85
C ILE A 58 -6.77 -2.09 -7.29
N ARG A 59 -5.61 -2.72 -7.47
CA ARG A 59 -5.54 -4.14 -7.80
C ARG A 59 -4.96 -4.89 -6.61
N SER A 60 -5.77 -5.75 -6.00
CA SER A 60 -5.30 -6.59 -4.90
C SER A 60 -4.43 -7.72 -5.42
N ILE A 61 -3.26 -7.90 -4.82
CA ILE A 61 -2.36 -9.01 -5.12
C ILE A 61 -2.06 -9.75 -3.82
N GLY A 62 -1.70 -11.02 -3.93
CA GLY A 62 -1.42 -11.85 -2.76
C GLY A 62 0.04 -11.83 -2.35
N LYS A 63 0.94 -11.49 -3.27
CA LYS A 63 2.38 -11.52 -3.04
C LYS A 63 3.08 -10.59 -4.02
N PRO A 64 4.32 -10.14 -3.71
CA PRO A 64 5.04 -9.19 -4.57
C PRO A 64 5.24 -9.68 -6.01
N GLU A 65 5.39 -10.99 -6.20
CA GLU A 65 5.64 -11.58 -7.51
C GLU A 65 4.47 -11.44 -8.48
N GLU A 66 3.27 -11.14 -7.96
CA GLU A 66 2.09 -10.92 -8.81
C GLU A 66 2.03 -9.50 -9.38
N ALA A 67 2.94 -8.62 -8.96
CA ALA A 67 2.94 -7.24 -9.43
C ALA A 67 3.33 -7.15 -10.90
N VAL A 68 2.56 -6.38 -11.65
CA VAL A 68 2.76 -6.17 -13.10
C VAL A 68 3.45 -4.84 -13.39
N GLY A 69 3.21 -3.84 -12.57
CA GLY A 69 3.81 -2.52 -12.75
C GLY A 69 3.14 -1.68 -13.82
N GLU A 70 1.83 -1.78 -13.96
CA GLU A 70 1.08 -0.96 -14.90
C GLU A 70 0.86 0.44 -14.33
N PRO A 71 1.36 1.50 -15.01
CA PRO A 71 1.16 2.86 -14.53
C PRO A 71 -0.32 3.21 -14.41
N GLY A 72 -0.68 3.85 -13.31
CA GLY A 72 -2.08 4.22 -13.05
C GLY A 72 -2.88 3.18 -12.30
N THR A 73 -2.35 1.97 -12.13
CA THR A 73 -2.95 0.93 -11.30
C THR A 73 -2.13 0.81 -10.02
N ILE A 74 -2.79 0.98 -8.88
CA ILE A 74 -2.14 0.83 -7.58
C ILE A 74 -2.27 -0.62 -7.14
N GLU A 75 -1.15 -1.32 -7.10
CA GLU A 75 -1.12 -2.71 -6.69
C GLU A 75 -0.91 -2.80 -5.18
N CYS A 76 -1.79 -3.50 -4.50
CA CYS A 76 -1.77 -3.61 -3.04
C CYS A 76 -1.71 -5.07 -2.62
N VAL A 77 -0.68 -5.43 -1.85
CA VAL A 77 -0.67 -6.69 -1.13
C VAL A 77 -1.64 -6.53 0.03
N ASP A 78 -2.84 -7.06 -0.14
CA ASP A 78 -3.96 -6.87 0.78
C ASP A 78 -3.82 -7.86 1.94
N LEU A 79 -3.45 -7.34 3.10
CA LEU A 79 -3.20 -8.20 4.27
C LEU A 79 -4.47 -8.53 5.05
N HIS A 80 -5.57 -7.84 4.79
CA HIS A 80 -6.80 -7.98 5.56
C HIS A 80 -6.52 -7.87 7.07
N ALA A 81 -5.64 -6.91 7.42
CA ALA A 81 -5.18 -6.75 8.80
C ALA A 81 -6.17 -6.01 9.66
N LEU A 82 -7.10 -5.27 9.06
CA LEU A 82 -8.09 -4.49 9.78
C LEU A 82 -9.48 -4.86 9.28
N ALA A 83 -10.33 -5.36 10.20
CA ALA A 83 -11.72 -5.65 9.87
C ALA A 83 -12.45 -4.33 9.56
N PRO A 84 -13.28 -4.28 8.49
CA PRO A 84 -13.97 -3.03 8.12
C PRO A 84 -14.81 -2.42 9.24
N GLU A 85 -15.42 -3.22 10.09
CA GLU A 85 -16.23 -2.74 11.23
C GLU A 85 -15.39 -2.06 12.31
N LYS A 86 -14.07 -2.25 12.30
CA LYS A 86 -13.16 -1.61 13.26
C LYS A 86 -12.48 -0.37 12.68
N TYR A 87 -12.75 -0.09 11.41
CA TYR A 87 -12.13 1.04 10.73
C TYR A 87 -13.04 2.26 10.82
N GLN A 88 -12.48 3.34 11.36
CA GLN A 88 -13.14 4.63 11.35
C GLN A 88 -12.08 5.71 11.08
N TYR A 89 -12.15 6.31 9.91
CA TYR A 89 -11.20 7.32 9.47
C TYR A 89 -11.15 8.48 10.47
N GLY A 90 -9.94 8.88 10.81
CA GLY A 90 -9.72 10.00 11.73
C GLY A 90 -9.78 9.61 13.20
N GLN A 91 -10.10 8.36 13.54
CA GLN A 91 -10.12 7.91 14.93
C GLN A 91 -8.94 7.02 15.25
N VAL A 92 -8.16 7.41 16.25
CA VAL A 92 -7.06 6.59 16.76
C VAL A 92 -7.64 5.34 17.42
N SER A 93 -7.14 4.17 17.05
CA SER A 93 -7.55 2.91 17.67
C SER A 93 -6.38 1.93 17.72
N ALA A 94 -6.46 1.01 18.69
CA ALA A 94 -5.47 -0.05 18.83
C ALA A 94 -5.48 -0.98 17.60
N ALA A 95 -6.67 -1.23 17.02
CA ALA A 95 -6.80 -2.07 15.84
C ALA A 95 -6.08 -1.47 14.63
N CYS A 96 -6.20 -0.16 14.42
CA CYS A 96 -5.52 0.53 13.34
C CYS A 96 -4.00 0.56 13.55
N GLY A 97 -3.56 0.77 14.79
CA GLY A 97 -2.14 0.72 15.13
C GLY A 97 -1.53 -0.64 14.90
N GLU A 98 -2.25 -1.70 15.28
CA GLU A 98 -1.81 -3.07 15.05
C GLU A 98 -1.72 -3.36 13.54
N ALA A 99 -2.70 -2.91 12.76
CA ALA A 99 -2.66 -3.07 11.32
C ALA A 99 -1.43 -2.38 10.71
N ALA A 100 -1.16 -1.14 11.13
CA ALA A 100 0.02 -0.39 10.67
C ALA A 100 1.31 -1.16 10.96
N PHE A 101 1.41 -1.75 12.14
CA PHE A 101 2.56 -2.56 12.54
C PHE A 101 2.71 -3.78 11.63
N GLN A 102 1.61 -4.47 11.34
CA GLN A 102 1.64 -5.65 10.46
C GLN A 102 2.11 -5.31 9.05
N TYR A 103 1.75 -4.14 8.52
CA TYR A 103 2.22 -3.71 7.21
C TYR A 103 3.74 -3.58 7.18
N VAL A 104 4.31 -2.97 8.21
CA VAL A 104 5.76 -2.79 8.31
C VAL A 104 6.46 -4.14 8.44
N VAL A 105 5.95 -5.02 9.31
CA VAL A 105 6.53 -6.35 9.52
C VAL A 105 6.53 -7.14 8.20
N LYS A 106 5.41 -7.13 7.49
CA LYS A 106 5.32 -7.86 6.22
C LYS A 106 6.28 -7.30 5.17
N ALA A 107 6.38 -5.99 5.07
CA ALA A 107 7.29 -5.34 4.12
C ALA A 107 8.75 -5.71 4.42
N ILE A 108 9.12 -5.72 5.70
CA ILE A 108 10.47 -6.11 6.13
C ILE A 108 10.73 -7.59 5.81
N GLU A 109 9.77 -8.46 6.05
CA GLU A 109 9.90 -9.89 5.70
C GLU A 109 10.18 -10.07 4.21
N TYR A 110 9.45 -9.34 3.36
CA TYR A 110 9.68 -9.39 1.91
C TYR A 110 11.10 -8.91 1.54
N ALA A 111 11.56 -7.84 2.18
CA ALA A 111 12.89 -7.30 1.91
C ALA A 111 13.99 -8.27 2.35
N GLN A 112 13.83 -8.87 3.53
CA GLN A 112 14.81 -9.84 4.05
C GLN A 112 14.86 -11.11 3.20
N ALA A 113 13.75 -11.49 2.60
CA ALA A 113 13.69 -12.64 1.70
C ALA A 113 14.14 -12.31 0.27
N GLY A 114 14.50 -11.06 -0.01
CA GLY A 114 14.91 -10.63 -1.35
C GLY A 114 13.76 -10.50 -2.33
N ARG A 115 12.51 -10.46 -1.85
CA ARG A 115 11.32 -10.44 -2.72
C ARG A 115 10.93 -9.02 -3.13
N VAL A 116 11.42 -8.02 -2.41
CA VAL A 116 11.36 -6.62 -2.82
C VAL A 116 12.76 -6.03 -2.66
N ALA A 117 13.06 -4.99 -3.44
CA ALA A 117 14.38 -4.36 -3.42
C ALA A 117 14.54 -3.36 -2.28
N GLY A 118 13.46 -2.84 -1.75
CA GLY A 118 13.50 -1.89 -0.65
C GLY A 118 12.11 -1.63 -0.08
N VAL A 119 12.08 -0.93 1.05
CA VAL A 119 10.86 -0.59 1.77
C VAL A 119 10.83 0.92 1.96
N VAL A 120 9.67 1.50 1.69
CA VAL A 120 9.39 2.93 1.94
C VAL A 120 8.29 3.00 3.01
N THR A 121 8.55 3.70 4.08
CA THR A 121 7.56 3.87 5.15
C THR A 121 7.31 5.36 5.45
#